data_3e996aab4ef2af600012c3c3443621fe
#
_entry.id   3e996aab4ef2af600012c3c3443621fe
#
_cell.length_a   1.000
_cell.length_b   1.000
_cell.length_c   1.000
_cell.angle_alpha   90.00
_cell.angle_beta   90.00
_cell.angle_gamma   90.00
#
_symmetry.space_group_name_H-M   'P 1'
#
loop_
_entity.id
_entity.type
_entity.pdbx_description
1 polymer ?
#
loop_
_entity_poly.entity_id
_entity_poly.type
_entity_poly.pdbx_seq_one_letter_code
_entity_poly.pdbx_strand_id
1 'polypeptide(L)'
;MKNILQYKGYHGSVEFSSEDNVFFGKIVSIRDVVTFEGKTVSEITKSFHYMVDDYLKTCKELGKEPDKKYSGSFNVRLKPRIHKLASVRSSVMKISLNKFVEQAVEKAVSS
;
A
#
# COMPACT_ATOMS: atom_id res chain seq x y z
N MET A 1 1.30 -9.40 6.51
CA MET A 1 2.43 -8.91 5.70
C MET A 1 3.64 -8.67 6.58
N LYS A 2 4.80 -9.01 6.07
CA LYS A 2 6.07 -8.81 6.78
C LYS A 2 6.79 -7.61 6.22
N ASN A 3 7.69 -7.01 7.00
CA ASN A 3 8.52 -5.89 6.59
C ASN A 3 7.74 -4.66 6.15
N ILE A 4 6.68 -4.36 6.90
CA ILE A 4 5.85 -3.18 6.68
C ILE A 4 5.71 -2.44 8.01
N LEU A 5 6.01 -1.15 7.99
CA LEU A 5 5.74 -0.26 9.12
C LEU A 5 4.35 0.32 8.97
N GLN A 6 3.72 0.68 10.08
CA GLN A 6 2.37 1.22 10.06
C GLN A 6 2.24 2.35 11.08
N TYR A 7 1.66 3.47 10.65
CA TYR A 7 1.49 4.64 11.49
C TYR A 7 0.39 5.53 10.94
N LYS A 8 -0.59 5.87 11.77
CA LYS A 8 -1.72 6.74 11.40
C LYS A 8 -2.45 6.26 10.13
N GLY A 9 -2.49 4.94 9.93
CA GLY A 9 -3.13 4.35 8.78
C GLY A 9 -2.28 4.33 7.52
N TYR A 10 -1.07 4.86 7.58
CA TYR A 10 -0.12 4.80 6.46
C TYR A 10 0.83 3.64 6.66
N HIS A 11 1.29 3.10 5.55
CA HIS A 11 2.21 1.96 5.56
C HIS A 11 3.53 2.35 4.92
N GLY A 12 4.62 1.86 5.49
CA GLY A 12 5.95 2.11 4.97
C GLY A 12 6.66 0.82 4.64
N SER A 13 7.32 0.78 3.48
CA SER A 13 8.15 -0.36 3.12
C SER A 13 9.46 -0.32 3.90
N VAL A 14 10.11 -1.47 4.04
CA VAL A 14 11.43 -1.56 4.67
C VAL A 14 12.31 -2.45 3.82
N GLU A 15 13.44 -1.90 3.39
CA GLU A 15 14.44 -2.64 2.64
C GLU A 15 15.81 -2.34 3.25
N PHE A 16 16.77 -3.20 2.99
CA PHE A 16 18.12 -3.03 3.50
C PHE A 16 19.10 -2.82 2.34
N SER A 17 19.94 -1.78 2.45
CA SER A 17 21.02 -1.56 1.51
C SER A 17 22.32 -2.03 2.14
N SER A 18 22.91 -3.10 1.60
CA SER A 18 24.19 -3.60 2.07
C SER A 18 25.34 -2.68 1.69
N GLU A 19 25.21 -1.93 0.60
CA GLU A 19 26.24 -0.98 0.17
C GLU A 19 26.34 0.19 1.13
N ASP A 20 25.20 0.77 1.51
CA ASP A 20 25.15 1.93 2.37
C ASP A 20 24.99 1.55 3.84
N ASN A 21 24.76 0.27 4.09
CA ASN A 21 24.57 -0.26 5.44
C ASN A 21 23.47 0.45 6.20
N VAL A 22 22.32 0.61 5.53
CA VAL A 22 21.21 1.37 6.06
C VAL A 22 19.89 0.69 5.66
N PHE A 23 18.88 0.81 6.52
CA PHE A 23 17.52 0.46 6.16
C PHE A 23 16.87 1.66 5.50
N PHE A 24 16.06 1.43 4.50
CA PHE A 24 15.36 2.50 3.81
C PHE A 24 13.98 2.02 3.37
N GLY A 25 13.11 2.97 3.08
CA GLY A 25 11.78 2.65 2.61
C GLY A 25 11.04 3.88 2.10
N LYS A 26 9.79 3.68 1.77
CA LYS A 26 8.91 4.76 1.32
C LYS A 26 7.51 4.53 1.82
N ILE A 27 6.73 5.61 1.92
CA ILE A 27 5.32 5.51 2.24
C ILE A 27 4.66 4.92 0.99
N VAL A 28 3.98 3.79 1.16
CA VAL A 28 3.36 3.08 0.03
C VAL A 28 1.95 3.60 -0.23
N SER A 29 1.48 3.41 -1.46
CA SER A 29 0.09 3.71 -1.86
C SER A 29 -0.31 5.18 -1.77
N ILE A 30 0.66 6.09 -1.88
CA ILE A 30 0.38 7.52 -2.06
C ILE A 30 1.06 7.97 -3.35
N ARG A 31 0.57 9.07 -3.94
CA ARG A 31 1.12 9.59 -5.19
C ARG A 31 2.47 10.26 -5.02
N ASP A 32 2.66 10.92 -3.89
CA ASP A 32 3.91 11.59 -3.61
C ASP A 32 5.00 10.58 -3.27
N VAL A 33 6.24 10.93 -3.57
CA VAL A 33 7.38 10.10 -3.21
C VAL A 33 7.90 10.59 -1.87
N VAL A 34 7.65 9.83 -0.81
CA VAL A 34 8.09 10.17 0.54
C VAL A 34 8.93 9.00 1.05
N THR A 35 10.21 9.25 1.24
CA THR A 35 11.18 8.23 1.66
C THR A 35 11.69 8.51 3.06
N PHE A 36 12.25 7.48 3.67
CA PHE A 36 12.83 7.56 5.00
C PHE A 36 13.92 6.51 5.13
N GLU A 37 14.83 6.69 6.08
CA GLU A 37 15.92 5.74 6.29
C GLU A 37 16.38 5.76 7.74
N GLY A 38 17.18 4.75 8.11
CA GLY A 38 17.76 4.64 9.44
C GLY A 38 18.73 3.49 9.49
N LYS A 39 19.70 3.58 10.39
CA LYS A 39 20.72 2.53 10.55
C LYS A 39 20.28 1.41 11.49
N THR A 40 19.25 1.64 12.26
CA THR A 40 18.68 0.65 13.19
C THR A 40 17.18 0.59 12.99
N VAL A 41 16.57 -0.47 13.53
CA VAL A 41 15.11 -0.62 13.49
C VAL A 41 14.44 0.57 14.20
N SER A 42 14.99 1.00 15.33
CA SER A 42 14.46 2.16 16.04
C SER A 42 14.55 3.43 15.21
N GLU A 43 15.67 3.66 14.55
CA GLU A 43 15.87 4.85 13.73
C GLU A 43 14.93 4.89 12.53
N ILE A 44 14.79 3.79 11.80
CA ILE A 44 13.93 3.79 10.62
C ILE A 44 12.46 3.94 11.03
N THR A 45 12.08 3.36 12.16
CA THR A 45 10.71 3.50 12.67
C THR A 45 10.40 4.96 13.00
N LYS A 46 11.31 5.62 13.71
CA LYS A 46 11.16 7.05 14.04
C LYS A 46 11.15 7.91 12.80
N SER A 47 12.03 7.62 11.85
CA SER A 47 12.10 8.35 10.58
C SER A 47 10.80 8.21 9.80
N PHE A 48 10.22 7.00 9.76
CA PHE A 48 8.94 6.76 9.12
C PHE A 48 7.83 7.59 9.77
N HIS A 49 7.74 7.58 11.11
CA HIS A 49 6.73 8.37 11.82
C HIS A 49 6.89 9.86 11.52
N TYR A 50 8.12 10.33 11.55
CA TYR A 50 8.40 11.74 11.23
C TYR A 50 7.94 12.09 9.83
N MET A 51 8.23 11.24 8.84
CA MET A 51 7.87 11.53 7.46
C MET A 51 6.38 11.45 7.19
N VAL A 52 5.66 10.59 7.90
CA VAL A 52 4.20 10.57 7.82
C VAL A 52 3.63 11.88 8.37
N ASP A 53 4.10 12.30 9.55
CA ASP A 53 3.64 13.55 10.15
C ASP A 53 3.98 14.75 9.27
N ASP A 54 5.18 14.76 8.70
CA ASP A 54 5.61 15.83 7.78
C ASP A 54 4.76 15.87 6.52
N TYR A 55 4.45 14.71 5.96
CA TYR A 55 3.58 14.61 4.79
C TYR A 55 2.20 15.21 5.08
N LEU A 56 1.60 14.84 6.21
CA LEU A 56 0.28 15.36 6.60
C LEU A 56 0.32 16.86 6.84
N LYS A 57 1.37 17.35 7.48
CA LYS A 57 1.55 18.77 7.72
C LYS A 57 1.69 19.54 6.42
N THR A 58 2.51 19.04 5.51
CA THR A 58 2.73 19.66 4.21
C THR A 58 1.44 19.73 3.39
N CYS A 59 0.66 18.65 3.39
CA CYS A 59 -0.64 18.64 2.72
C CYS A 59 -1.55 19.74 3.28
N LYS A 60 -1.57 19.90 4.60
CA LYS A 60 -2.40 20.90 5.24
C LYS A 60 -1.94 22.33 4.87
N GLU A 61 -0.63 22.57 4.87
CA GLU A 61 -0.06 23.87 4.53
C GLU A 61 -0.34 24.25 3.08
N LEU A 62 -0.33 23.27 2.17
CA LEU A 62 -0.59 23.51 0.76
C LEU A 62 -2.09 23.50 0.40
N GLY A 63 -2.96 23.26 1.38
CA GLY A 63 -4.39 23.14 1.12
C GLY A 63 -4.74 21.93 0.29
N LYS A 64 -3.88 20.91 0.30
CA LYS A 64 -4.03 19.69 -0.47
C LYS A 64 -4.58 18.58 0.44
N GLU A 65 -5.57 17.84 -0.07
CA GLU A 65 -6.05 16.67 0.65
C GLU A 65 -4.97 15.59 0.60
N PRO A 66 -4.57 15.02 1.75
CA PRO A 66 -3.65 13.89 1.72
C PRO A 66 -4.31 12.70 1.03
N ASP A 67 -3.51 11.84 0.42
CA ASP A 67 -4.04 10.63 -0.19
C ASP A 67 -4.75 9.83 0.89
N LYS A 68 -5.97 9.42 0.56
CA LYS A 68 -6.80 8.71 1.53
C LYS A 68 -6.26 7.33 1.78
N LYS A 69 -6.45 6.90 3.01
CA LYS A 69 -6.26 5.51 3.37
C LYS A 69 -7.23 4.68 2.55
N TYR A 70 -7.12 3.43 2.66
CA TYR A 70 -7.84 2.45 1.89
C TYR A 70 -9.35 2.58 2.07
N SER A 71 -10.04 2.94 1.00
CA SER A 71 -11.50 3.16 1.01
C SER A 71 -12.29 1.89 0.73
N GLY A 72 -11.60 0.85 0.29
CA GLY A 72 -12.26 -0.38 -0.15
C GLY A 72 -12.60 -0.37 -1.63
N SER A 73 -12.27 0.69 -2.34
CA SER A 73 -12.61 0.82 -3.75
C SER A 73 -11.41 1.30 -4.56
N PHE A 74 -11.12 0.62 -5.66
CA PHE A 74 -10.06 1.02 -6.59
C PHE A 74 -10.28 0.33 -7.93
N ASN A 75 -9.70 0.88 -8.98
CA ASN A 75 -9.83 0.35 -10.32
C ASN A 75 -8.71 -0.63 -10.63
N VAL A 76 -9.06 -1.75 -11.24
CA VAL A 76 -8.10 -2.77 -11.67
C VAL A 76 -8.24 -2.97 -13.17
N ARG A 77 -7.11 -3.01 -13.85
CA ARG A 77 -7.08 -3.31 -15.28
C ARG A 77 -6.54 -4.73 -15.46
N LEU A 78 -7.33 -5.57 -16.07
CA LEU A 78 -6.97 -6.96 -16.34
C LEU A 78 -6.79 -7.18 -17.84
N LYS A 79 -6.03 -8.20 -18.20
CA LYS A 79 -5.99 -8.64 -19.59
C LYS A 79 -7.40 -9.13 -19.97
N PRO A 80 -7.85 -8.86 -21.20
CA PRO A 80 -9.20 -9.28 -21.62
C PRO A 80 -9.49 -10.76 -21.37
N ARG A 81 -8.51 -11.62 -21.56
CA ARG A 81 -8.65 -13.06 -21.29
C ARG A 81 -8.98 -13.34 -19.83
N ILE A 82 -8.28 -12.66 -18.92
CA ILE A 82 -8.49 -12.84 -17.49
C ILE A 82 -9.86 -12.28 -17.08
N HIS A 83 -10.22 -11.12 -17.61
CA HIS A 83 -11.54 -10.53 -17.36
C HIS A 83 -12.65 -11.49 -17.77
N LYS A 84 -12.54 -12.07 -18.97
CA LYS A 84 -13.53 -13.04 -19.48
C LYS A 84 -13.64 -14.25 -18.58
N LEU A 85 -12.51 -14.84 -18.21
CA LEU A 85 -12.50 -16.04 -17.37
C LEU A 85 -13.08 -15.74 -15.98
N ALA A 86 -12.76 -14.59 -15.41
CA ALA A 86 -13.30 -14.19 -14.12
C ALA A 86 -14.83 -14.00 -14.19
N SER A 87 -15.32 -13.39 -15.27
CA SER A 87 -16.75 -13.19 -15.46
C SER A 87 -17.49 -14.53 -15.62
N VAL A 88 -16.94 -15.44 -16.39
CA VAL A 88 -17.53 -16.77 -16.57
C VAL A 88 -17.55 -17.54 -15.26
N ARG A 89 -16.44 -17.54 -14.56
CA ARG A 89 -16.31 -18.27 -13.30
C ARG A 89 -17.27 -17.74 -12.23
N SER A 90 -17.36 -16.41 -12.10
CA SER A 90 -18.28 -15.82 -11.13
C SER A 90 -19.72 -16.17 -11.44
N SER A 91 -20.09 -16.17 -12.73
CA SER A 91 -21.42 -16.55 -13.17
C SER A 91 -21.76 -17.99 -12.81
N VAL A 92 -20.81 -18.91 -13.03
CA VAL A 92 -20.98 -20.32 -12.67
C VAL A 92 -21.15 -20.49 -11.16
N MET A 93 -20.41 -19.70 -10.39
CA MET A 93 -20.48 -19.73 -8.91
C MET A 93 -21.70 -18.97 -8.37
N LYS A 94 -22.46 -18.30 -9.24
CA LYS A 94 -23.64 -17.52 -8.88
C LYS A 94 -23.32 -16.38 -7.91
N ILE A 95 -22.18 -15.75 -8.10
CA ILE A 95 -21.76 -14.57 -7.35
C ILE A 95 -21.43 -13.44 -8.31
N SER A 96 -21.39 -12.20 -7.82
CA SER A 96 -21.03 -11.08 -8.67
C SER A 96 -19.55 -11.13 -9.03
N LEU A 97 -19.17 -10.47 -10.13
CA LEU A 97 -17.77 -10.35 -10.49
C LEU A 97 -16.98 -9.67 -9.38
N ASN A 98 -17.58 -8.62 -8.78
CA ASN A 98 -16.95 -7.92 -7.67
C ASN A 98 -16.66 -8.87 -6.49
N LYS A 99 -17.63 -9.71 -6.14
CA LYS A 99 -17.45 -10.66 -5.04
C LYS A 99 -16.39 -11.70 -5.37
N PHE A 100 -16.35 -12.14 -6.62
CA PHE A 100 -15.33 -13.07 -7.07
C PHE A 100 -13.92 -12.49 -6.91
N VAL A 101 -13.75 -11.23 -7.36
CA VAL A 101 -12.47 -10.53 -7.27
C VAL A 101 -12.08 -10.31 -5.80
N GLU A 102 -13.05 -9.90 -4.96
CA GLU A 102 -12.81 -9.70 -3.55
C GLU A 102 -12.28 -10.97 -2.88
N GLN A 103 -12.92 -12.11 -3.15
CA GLN A 103 -12.51 -13.40 -2.61
C GLN A 103 -11.10 -13.79 -3.08
N ALA A 104 -10.81 -13.55 -4.35
CA ALA A 104 -9.50 -13.87 -4.90
C ALA A 104 -8.39 -13.05 -4.25
N VAL A 105 -8.64 -11.75 -4.07
CA VAL A 105 -7.69 -10.85 -3.43
C VAL A 105 -7.52 -11.20 -1.96
N GLU A 106 -8.62 -11.47 -1.25
CA GLU A 106 -8.57 -11.87 0.15
C GLU A 106 -7.71 -13.10 0.34
N LYS A 107 -7.89 -14.10 -0.52
CA LYS A 107 -7.11 -15.33 -0.47
C LYS A 107 -5.62 -15.04 -0.72
N ALA A 108 -5.32 -14.17 -1.67
CA ALA A 108 -3.93 -13.83 -2.00
C ALA A 108 -3.22 -13.12 -0.85
N VAL A 109 -3.91 -12.19 -0.17
CA VAL A 109 -3.28 -11.41 0.90
C VAL A 109 -3.27 -12.12 2.25
N SER A 110 -4.06 -13.17 2.40
CA SER A 110 -4.13 -13.93 3.64
C SER A 110 -3.12 -15.08 3.71
N SER A 111 -2.36 -15.25 2.66
CA SER A 111 -1.35 -16.32 2.58
C SER A 111 -0.09 -16.00 3.35
#